data_b986e0e79996cb7be507e79e872a685b
#
_entry.id   b986e0e79996cb7be507e79e872a685b
#
_cell.length_a   1.000
_cell.length_b   1.000
_cell.length_c   1.000
_cell.angle_alpha   90.00
_cell.angle_beta   90.00
_cell.angle_gamma   90.00
#
_symmetry.space_group_name_H-M   'P 1'
#
loop_
_entity.id
_entity.type
_entity.pdbx_description
1 polymer ?
#
loop_
_entity_poly.entity_id
_entity_poly.type
_entity_poly.pdbx_seq_one_letter_code
_entity_poly.pdbx_strand_id
1 'polypeptide(L)'
;MLPTAVLLFVLHFVAADIPSYIKVCQRNDPQVDKCIMNSVDLLRPKMIEGIPELNVPGIEPLSLGQIALARGPQGAKLTAVVNDVKVRGPSNFIIEELKSDLDKNRFDFKLLLPKLDFAGKYKMDIQVLLLRLQGRGNITGTFRDYACNVTMRGHKEKIGEDEYLQFDPFKVKLRVGQSSIYLTNLFDGDPVLGPATNRVINENSQVFLQEISPVLEKSLADLFTEMANKITSKFTYKELFP
;
A
#
# COMPACT_ATOMS: atom_id res chain seq x y z
N MET A 1 21.85 -52.28 30.15
CA MET A 1 21.24 -51.02 30.47
C MET A 1 22.04 -49.91 29.81
N LEU A 2 21.63 -49.47 28.61
CA LEU A 2 22.26 -48.31 27.92
C LEU A 2 21.57 -47.04 28.38
N PRO A 3 22.28 -45.96 28.72
CA PRO A 3 21.65 -44.67 28.98
C PRO A 3 21.33 -43.97 27.65
N THR A 4 20.06 -43.66 27.42
CA THR A 4 19.57 -42.81 26.34
C THR A 4 20.01 -41.40 26.59
N ALA A 5 20.99 -40.88 25.84
CA ALA A 5 21.40 -39.51 25.81
C ALA A 5 20.30 -38.69 25.05
N VAL A 6 19.51 -37.90 25.77
CA VAL A 6 18.60 -36.92 25.20
C VAL A 6 19.42 -35.75 24.67
N LEU A 7 19.57 -35.67 23.36
CA LEU A 7 20.18 -34.50 22.69
C LEU A 7 19.19 -33.36 22.69
N LEU A 8 19.34 -32.42 23.65
CA LEU A 8 18.64 -31.15 23.64
C LEU A 8 19.18 -30.27 22.49
N PHE A 9 18.44 -30.22 21.37
CA PHE A 9 18.68 -29.22 20.33
C PHE A 9 18.23 -27.86 20.86
N VAL A 10 19.19 -27.08 21.34
CA VAL A 10 18.97 -25.64 21.61
C VAL A 10 18.94 -24.97 20.25
N LEU A 11 17.73 -24.63 19.76
CA LEU A 11 17.55 -23.75 18.61
C LEU A 11 18.02 -22.34 19.02
N HIS A 12 19.25 -22.02 18.67
CA HIS A 12 19.73 -20.64 18.73
C HIS A 12 18.99 -19.85 17.63
N PHE A 13 18.03 -19.04 18.02
CA PHE A 13 17.54 -17.98 17.17
C PHE A 13 18.69 -16.98 17.02
N VAL A 14 19.32 -16.97 15.86
CA VAL A 14 20.25 -15.92 15.49
C VAL A 14 19.40 -14.70 15.22
N ALA A 15 19.43 -13.71 16.11
CA ALA A 15 18.89 -12.39 15.82
C ALA A 15 19.57 -11.90 14.52
N ALA A 16 18.80 -11.58 13.50
CA ALA A 16 19.34 -11.08 12.25
C ALA A 16 19.75 -9.61 12.50
N ASP A 17 21.04 -9.32 12.38
CA ASP A 17 21.52 -7.93 12.45
C ASP A 17 20.74 -7.05 11.45
N ILE A 18 20.36 -5.85 11.88
CA ILE A 18 19.71 -4.90 10.99
C ILE A 18 20.62 -4.62 9.80
N PRO A 19 20.16 -4.85 8.55
CA PRO A 19 20.95 -4.60 7.37
C PRO A 19 21.51 -3.17 7.35
N SER A 20 22.75 -2.99 6.97
CA SER A 20 23.47 -1.70 7.00
C SER A 20 22.81 -0.60 6.16
N TYR A 21 21.94 -0.95 5.22
CA TYR A 21 21.16 -0.01 4.42
C TYR A 21 19.90 0.51 5.16
N ILE A 22 19.54 -0.08 6.30
CA ILE A 22 18.46 0.43 7.17
C ILE A 22 19.10 1.27 8.27
N LYS A 23 18.92 2.59 8.16
CA LYS A 23 19.38 3.50 9.19
C LYS A 23 18.38 3.53 10.35
N VAL A 24 18.80 3.05 11.53
CA VAL A 24 17.99 3.15 12.75
C VAL A 24 18.06 4.54 13.37
N CYS A 25 17.01 4.91 14.08
CA CYS A 25 16.89 6.20 14.75
C CYS A 25 16.82 6.01 16.27
N GLN A 26 17.60 6.79 16.99
CA GLN A 26 17.60 6.77 18.45
C GLN A 26 16.22 7.21 18.97
N ARG A 27 15.67 6.44 19.92
CA ARG A 27 14.35 6.72 20.49
C ARG A 27 14.23 8.12 21.10
N ASN A 28 15.28 8.58 21.74
CA ASN A 28 15.31 9.86 22.47
C ASN A 28 15.86 11.02 21.62
N ASP A 29 16.04 10.83 20.31
CA ASP A 29 16.48 11.91 19.42
C ASP A 29 15.38 12.97 19.30
N PRO A 30 15.63 14.24 19.66
CA PRO A 30 14.66 15.33 19.50
C PRO A 30 14.30 15.57 18.03
N GLN A 31 15.07 15.03 17.08
CA GLN A 31 14.82 15.10 15.64
C GLN A 31 14.45 13.73 15.04
N VAL A 32 13.87 12.83 15.83
CA VAL A 32 13.53 11.46 15.40
C VAL A 32 12.70 11.43 14.14
N ASP A 33 11.74 12.33 13.94
CA ASP A 33 10.93 12.42 12.72
C ASP A 33 11.80 12.65 11.47
N LYS A 34 12.76 13.57 11.55
CA LYS A 34 13.71 13.81 10.45
C LYS A 34 14.62 12.61 10.22
N CYS A 35 15.06 11.95 11.28
CA CYS A 35 15.86 10.74 11.18
C CYS A 35 15.09 9.66 10.43
N ILE A 36 13.83 9.41 10.79
CA ILE A 36 12.97 8.41 10.14
C ILE A 36 12.73 8.78 8.67
N MET A 37 12.41 10.03 8.36
CA MET A 37 12.23 10.48 6.97
C MET A 37 13.49 10.22 6.13
N ASN A 38 14.68 10.57 6.66
CA ASN A 38 15.95 10.31 6.00
C ASN A 38 16.22 8.81 5.83
N SER A 39 15.87 7.99 6.83
CA SER A 39 16.01 6.52 6.75
C SER A 39 15.14 5.95 5.62
N VAL A 40 13.90 6.41 5.49
CA VAL A 40 12.99 6.00 4.41
C VAL A 40 13.55 6.42 3.04
N ASP A 41 14.10 7.63 2.91
CA ASP A 41 14.69 8.09 1.65
C ASP A 41 15.94 7.30 1.26
N LEU A 42 16.79 6.95 2.23
CA LEU A 42 17.95 6.08 1.99
C LEU A 42 17.54 4.66 1.58
N LEU A 43 16.40 4.18 2.07
CA LEU A 43 15.87 2.86 1.74
C LEU A 43 15.19 2.81 0.35
N ARG A 44 14.87 3.96 -0.24
CA ARG A 44 14.13 4.07 -1.51
C ARG A 44 14.69 3.21 -2.65
N PRO A 45 16.01 3.16 -2.93
CA PRO A 45 16.54 2.29 -3.99
C PRO A 45 16.22 0.80 -3.76
N LYS A 46 16.28 0.36 -2.51
CA LYS A 46 15.91 -1.01 -2.14
C LYS A 46 14.41 -1.26 -2.25
N MET A 47 13.59 -0.28 -1.90
CA MET A 47 12.14 -0.38 -2.06
C MET A 47 11.72 -0.48 -3.54
N ILE A 48 12.45 0.14 -4.46
CA ILE A 48 12.20 0.03 -5.90
C ILE A 48 12.30 -1.42 -6.36
N GLU A 49 13.39 -2.08 -6.01
CA GLU A 49 13.68 -3.46 -6.42
C GLU A 49 12.95 -4.50 -5.57
N GLY A 50 12.62 -4.13 -4.34
CA GLY A 50 12.17 -5.03 -3.27
C GLY A 50 13.33 -5.47 -2.37
N ILE A 51 12.96 -6.05 -1.24
CA ILE A 51 13.91 -6.52 -0.21
C ILE A 51 13.60 -8.00 0.05
N PRO A 52 14.18 -8.92 -0.75
CA PRO A 52 13.85 -10.35 -0.68
C PRO A 52 14.10 -10.96 0.70
N GLU A 53 15.16 -10.55 1.39
CA GLU A 53 15.51 -11.02 2.74
C GLU A 53 14.47 -10.65 3.80
N LEU A 54 13.68 -9.61 3.55
CA LEU A 54 12.56 -9.20 4.40
C LEU A 54 11.20 -9.61 3.81
N ASN A 55 11.16 -10.35 2.71
CA ASN A 55 9.95 -10.72 1.98
C ASN A 55 9.10 -9.49 1.57
N VAL A 56 9.76 -8.37 1.24
CA VAL A 56 9.12 -7.13 0.79
C VAL A 56 9.23 -7.04 -0.72
N PRO A 57 8.09 -7.02 -1.44
CA PRO A 57 8.10 -6.87 -2.90
C PRO A 57 8.51 -5.47 -3.30
N GLY A 58 9.00 -5.32 -4.54
CA GLY A 58 9.31 -4.03 -5.12
C GLY A 58 8.07 -3.16 -5.32
N ILE A 59 8.26 -1.85 -5.23
CA ILE A 59 7.20 -0.87 -5.43
C ILE A 59 7.22 -0.24 -6.84
N GLU A 60 8.11 -0.69 -7.74
CA GLU A 60 8.23 -0.14 -9.10
C GLU A 60 8.35 -1.25 -10.16
N PRO A 61 7.23 -1.68 -10.73
CA PRO A 61 5.86 -1.24 -10.49
C PRO A 61 5.26 -1.85 -9.22
N LEU A 62 4.50 -1.06 -8.48
CA LEU A 62 3.70 -1.57 -7.38
C LEU A 62 2.58 -2.46 -7.94
N SER A 63 2.51 -3.69 -7.48
CA SER A 63 1.46 -4.63 -7.85
C SER A 63 0.34 -4.59 -6.81
N LEU A 64 -0.85 -4.16 -7.25
CA LEU A 64 -2.07 -4.29 -6.48
C LEU A 64 -2.82 -5.50 -7.03
N GLY A 65 -3.12 -6.46 -6.20
CA GLY A 65 -3.80 -7.69 -6.63
C GLY A 65 -5.15 -7.43 -7.30
N GLN A 66 -6.19 -8.01 -6.80
CA GLN A 66 -7.55 -7.76 -7.25
C GLN A 66 -8.16 -6.58 -6.48
N ILE A 67 -8.70 -5.59 -7.19
CA ILE A 67 -9.49 -4.50 -6.62
C ILE A 67 -10.94 -4.76 -7.02
N ALA A 68 -11.80 -5.05 -6.05
CA ALA A 68 -13.20 -5.35 -6.29
C ALA A 68 -14.10 -4.30 -5.65
N LEU A 69 -14.93 -3.67 -6.47
CA LEU A 69 -16.03 -2.82 -6.04
C LEU A 69 -17.31 -3.66 -6.04
N ALA A 70 -17.85 -3.92 -4.87
CA ALA A 70 -19.17 -4.53 -4.71
C ALA A 70 -20.01 -3.59 -3.86
N ARG A 71 -20.96 -2.89 -4.45
CA ARG A 71 -21.98 -2.09 -3.75
C ARG A 71 -23.36 -2.44 -4.27
N GLY A 72 -24.32 -2.50 -3.36
CA GLY A 72 -25.73 -2.55 -3.64
C GLY A 72 -26.49 -3.21 -2.49
N PRO A 73 -27.74 -2.80 -2.20
CA PRO A 73 -28.64 -3.59 -1.38
C PRO A 73 -28.84 -4.96 -2.02
N GLN A 74 -29.19 -5.97 -1.23
CA GLN A 74 -29.41 -7.34 -1.73
C GLN A 74 -30.27 -7.33 -3.00
N GLY A 75 -29.65 -7.67 -4.16
CA GLY A 75 -30.31 -7.72 -5.45
C GLY A 75 -29.74 -6.80 -6.56
N ALA A 76 -29.02 -5.74 -6.24
CA ALA A 76 -28.33 -4.92 -7.22
C ALA A 76 -26.90 -5.42 -7.45
N LYS A 77 -26.67 -6.15 -8.54
CA LYS A 77 -25.31 -6.58 -8.95
C LYS A 77 -24.54 -5.41 -9.54
N LEU A 78 -24.02 -4.53 -8.66
CA LEU A 78 -23.04 -3.55 -9.06
C LEU A 78 -21.66 -4.18 -8.84
N THR A 79 -21.05 -4.72 -9.86
CA THR A 79 -19.75 -5.36 -9.75
C THR A 79 -18.77 -4.73 -10.73
N ALA A 80 -17.70 -4.16 -10.18
CA ALA A 80 -16.52 -3.84 -10.96
C ALA A 80 -15.31 -4.51 -10.31
N VAL A 81 -14.55 -5.23 -11.11
CA VAL A 81 -13.33 -5.89 -10.67
C VAL A 81 -12.20 -5.45 -11.60
N VAL A 82 -11.10 -5.02 -11.01
CA VAL A 82 -9.85 -4.76 -11.72
C VAL A 82 -8.80 -5.73 -11.21
N ASN A 83 -8.18 -6.46 -12.13
CA ASN A 83 -7.14 -7.45 -11.85
C ASN A 83 -5.81 -7.00 -12.47
N ASP A 84 -4.73 -7.62 -11.99
CA ASP A 84 -3.37 -7.41 -12.51
C ASP A 84 -2.96 -5.93 -12.53
N VAL A 85 -3.42 -5.16 -11.53
CA VAL A 85 -3.13 -3.72 -11.46
C VAL A 85 -1.66 -3.51 -11.16
N LYS A 86 -1.00 -2.78 -12.05
CA LYS A 86 0.40 -2.34 -11.87
C LYS A 86 0.44 -0.83 -11.92
N VAL A 87 1.13 -0.25 -10.94
CA VAL A 87 1.27 1.20 -10.78
C VAL A 87 2.74 1.57 -10.88
N ARG A 88 3.09 2.48 -11.78
CA ARG A 88 4.43 3.07 -11.91
C ARG A 88 4.44 4.46 -11.31
N GLY A 89 5.58 4.85 -10.76
CA GLY A 89 5.79 6.15 -10.12
C GLY A 89 5.63 6.19 -8.60
N PRO A 90 5.21 5.11 -7.88
CA PRO A 90 5.17 5.14 -6.43
C PRO A 90 6.52 5.47 -5.80
N SER A 91 7.63 5.07 -6.41
CA SER A 91 8.99 5.37 -5.92
C SER A 91 9.33 6.86 -5.87
N ASN A 92 8.58 7.70 -6.58
CA ASN A 92 8.76 9.16 -6.59
C ASN A 92 7.98 9.86 -5.47
N PHE A 93 7.54 9.14 -4.45
CA PHE A 93 6.84 9.76 -3.32
C PHE A 93 7.72 10.81 -2.63
N ILE A 94 7.09 11.84 -2.11
CA ILE A 94 7.72 12.88 -1.29
C ILE A 94 7.05 12.82 0.08
N ILE A 95 7.86 12.71 1.14
CA ILE A 95 7.36 12.81 2.51
C ILE A 95 7.30 14.30 2.86
N GLU A 96 6.08 14.87 2.86
CA GLU A 96 5.90 16.28 3.20
C GLU A 96 5.98 16.51 4.71
N GLU A 97 5.46 15.55 5.48
CA GLU A 97 5.44 15.63 6.94
C GLU A 97 5.43 14.23 7.55
N LEU A 98 6.17 14.06 8.63
CA LEU A 98 6.06 12.94 9.55
C LEU A 98 5.90 13.49 10.96
N LYS A 99 4.96 12.94 11.71
CA LYS A 99 4.83 13.08 13.16
C LYS A 99 4.84 11.72 13.79
N SER A 100 5.80 11.46 14.67
CA SER A 100 5.88 10.21 15.42
C SER A 100 5.64 10.43 16.91
N ASP A 101 5.00 9.45 17.53
CA ASP A 101 4.87 9.30 18.98
C ASP A 101 5.32 7.88 19.32
N LEU A 102 6.60 7.73 19.64
CA LEU A 102 7.21 6.41 19.89
C LEU A 102 6.71 5.77 21.19
N ASP A 103 6.17 6.55 22.12
CA ASP A 103 5.58 6.00 23.35
C ASP A 103 4.23 5.32 23.06
N LYS A 104 3.52 5.81 22.06
CA LYS A 104 2.26 5.24 21.57
C LYS A 104 2.42 4.41 20.30
N ASN A 105 3.64 4.18 19.82
CA ASN A 105 3.94 3.50 18.57
C ASN A 105 3.08 4.02 17.39
N ARG A 106 2.98 5.35 17.29
CA ARG A 106 2.16 6.03 16.30
C ARG A 106 3.01 6.85 15.35
N PHE A 107 2.69 6.75 14.05
CA PHE A 107 3.36 7.48 12.98
C PHE A 107 2.29 8.03 12.04
N ASP A 108 2.27 9.34 11.83
CA ASP A 108 1.38 10.01 10.91
C ASP A 108 2.21 10.62 9.78
N PHE A 109 2.03 10.09 8.55
CA PHE A 109 2.72 10.54 7.34
C PHE A 109 1.79 11.33 6.45
N LYS A 110 2.32 12.40 5.86
CA LYS A 110 1.76 13.03 4.66
C LYS A 110 2.70 12.80 3.49
N LEU A 111 2.18 12.17 2.46
CA LEU A 111 2.93 11.82 1.26
C LEU A 111 2.32 12.54 0.06
N LEU A 112 3.17 13.03 -0.82
CA LEU A 112 2.81 13.49 -2.15
C LEU A 112 3.39 12.53 -3.18
N LEU A 113 2.59 12.13 -4.14
CA LEU A 113 2.99 11.35 -5.31
C LEU A 113 2.69 12.20 -6.56
N PRO A 114 3.72 12.81 -7.16
CA PRO A 114 3.51 13.78 -8.24
C PRO A 114 2.81 13.19 -9.46
N LYS A 115 3.15 11.94 -9.80
CA LYS A 115 2.56 11.23 -10.91
C LYS A 115 2.54 9.73 -10.66
N LEU A 116 1.39 9.11 -10.95
CA LEU A 116 1.22 7.66 -10.95
C LEU A 116 0.60 7.26 -12.29
N ASP A 117 1.24 6.31 -12.99
CA ASP A 117 0.67 5.68 -14.17
C ASP A 117 0.24 4.26 -13.81
N PHE A 118 -0.99 3.89 -14.13
CA PHE A 118 -1.51 2.56 -13.82
C PHE A 118 -2.07 1.85 -15.05
N ALA A 119 -2.01 0.53 -15.00
CA ALA A 119 -2.61 -0.35 -15.99
C ALA A 119 -3.15 -1.61 -15.30
N GLY A 120 -4.20 -2.17 -15.85
CA GLY A 120 -4.82 -3.41 -15.37
C GLY A 120 -5.84 -3.96 -16.34
N LYS A 121 -6.51 -5.03 -15.95
CA LYS A 121 -7.62 -5.63 -16.67
C LYS A 121 -8.91 -5.43 -15.88
N TYR A 122 -9.96 -4.96 -16.53
CA TYR A 122 -11.22 -4.73 -15.86
C TYR A 122 -12.35 -5.61 -16.39
N LYS A 123 -13.31 -5.87 -15.51
CA LYS A 123 -14.65 -6.37 -15.83
C LYS A 123 -15.64 -5.62 -14.97
N MET A 124 -16.62 -4.97 -15.62
CA MET A 124 -17.63 -4.20 -14.89
C MET A 124 -19.02 -4.33 -15.49
N ASP A 125 -20.02 -4.26 -14.62
CA ASP A 125 -21.42 -3.98 -14.92
C ASP A 125 -21.95 -3.17 -13.72
N ILE A 126 -21.86 -1.87 -13.82
CA ILE A 126 -22.20 -0.94 -12.75
C ILE A 126 -23.08 0.19 -13.27
N GLN A 127 -23.87 0.76 -12.37
CA GLN A 127 -24.59 2.00 -12.61
C GLN A 127 -23.98 3.10 -11.72
N VAL A 128 -23.49 4.15 -12.36
CA VAL A 128 -22.96 5.35 -11.68
C VAL A 128 -23.80 6.52 -12.14
N LEU A 129 -24.47 7.18 -11.20
CA LEU A 129 -25.45 8.21 -11.51
C LEU A 129 -26.54 7.64 -12.46
N LEU A 130 -26.75 8.24 -13.61
CA LEU A 130 -27.68 7.79 -14.63
C LEU A 130 -27.01 6.94 -15.74
N LEU A 131 -25.73 6.68 -15.62
CA LEU A 131 -24.94 5.99 -16.63
C LEU A 131 -24.72 4.53 -16.23
N ARG A 132 -25.16 3.59 -17.05
CA ARG A 132 -24.79 2.17 -16.92
C ARG A 132 -23.51 1.93 -17.68
N LEU A 133 -22.49 1.45 -16.96
CA LEU A 133 -21.18 1.11 -17.49
C LEU A 133 -21.02 -0.41 -17.52
N GLN A 134 -20.82 -0.95 -18.70
CA GLN A 134 -20.58 -2.39 -18.87
C GLN A 134 -19.42 -2.61 -19.83
N GLY A 135 -18.65 -3.65 -19.58
CA GLY A 135 -17.55 -4.06 -20.44
C GLY A 135 -16.49 -4.86 -19.73
N ARG A 136 -15.57 -5.36 -20.51
CA ARG A 136 -14.36 -6.05 -20.08
C ARG A 136 -13.22 -5.71 -21.04
N GLY A 137 -12.07 -5.35 -20.48
CA GLY A 137 -10.94 -4.92 -21.31
C GLY A 137 -9.77 -4.49 -20.45
N ASN A 138 -8.95 -3.63 -21.01
CA ASN A 138 -7.86 -3.02 -20.29
C ASN A 138 -8.28 -1.66 -19.73
N ILE A 139 -7.81 -1.36 -18.53
CA ILE A 139 -7.88 -0.03 -17.93
C ILE A 139 -6.48 0.53 -17.86
N THR A 140 -6.31 1.77 -18.26
CA THR A 140 -5.08 2.54 -18.08
C THR A 140 -5.42 3.93 -17.57
N GLY A 141 -4.47 4.58 -16.93
CA GLY A 141 -4.68 5.96 -16.53
C GLY A 141 -3.47 6.57 -15.83
N THR A 142 -3.61 7.85 -15.56
CA THR A 142 -2.62 8.65 -14.85
C THR A 142 -3.31 9.45 -13.75
N PHE A 143 -2.71 9.45 -12.57
CA PHE A 143 -3.04 10.36 -11.48
C PHE A 143 -1.90 11.35 -11.29
N ARG A 144 -2.24 12.62 -11.04
CA ARG A 144 -1.29 13.69 -10.74
C ARG A 144 -1.67 14.37 -9.43
N ASP A 145 -0.64 14.86 -8.73
CA ASP A 145 -0.80 15.56 -7.46
C ASP A 145 -1.63 14.74 -6.45
N TYR A 146 -1.21 13.47 -6.31
CA TYR A 146 -1.86 12.49 -5.48
C TYR A 146 -1.33 12.60 -4.05
N ALA A 147 -2.16 13.07 -3.13
CA ALA A 147 -1.81 13.16 -1.72
C ALA A 147 -2.34 11.95 -0.95
N CYS A 148 -1.51 11.44 -0.05
CA CYS A 148 -1.82 10.30 0.79
C CYS A 148 -1.49 10.61 2.25
N ASN A 149 -2.49 10.57 3.13
CA ASN A 149 -2.28 10.62 4.56
C ASN A 149 -2.33 9.18 5.11
N VAL A 150 -1.28 8.78 5.80
CA VAL A 150 -1.16 7.44 6.40
C VAL A 150 -0.98 7.58 7.90
N THR A 151 -1.87 6.96 8.67
CA THR A 151 -1.70 6.77 10.11
C THR A 151 -1.38 5.31 10.39
N MET A 152 -0.21 5.08 10.98
CA MET A 152 0.25 3.79 11.45
C MET A 152 0.15 3.79 12.98
N ARG A 153 -0.43 2.74 13.54
CA ARG A 153 -0.44 2.48 14.99
C ARG A 153 0.02 1.06 15.21
N GLY A 154 0.79 0.88 16.25
CA GLY A 154 1.29 -0.44 16.61
C GLY A 154 1.28 -0.64 18.11
N HIS A 155 1.53 -1.86 18.49
CA HIS A 155 1.71 -2.30 19.86
C HIS A 155 2.97 -3.17 19.94
N LYS A 156 3.48 -3.35 21.14
CA LYS A 156 4.58 -4.27 21.38
C LYS A 156 4.01 -5.65 21.63
N GLU A 157 4.47 -6.61 20.85
CA GLU A 157 4.19 -8.03 21.05
C GLU A 157 5.39 -8.70 21.68
N LYS A 158 5.19 -9.41 22.79
CA LYS A 158 6.26 -10.11 23.49
C LYS A 158 6.38 -11.53 22.94
N ILE A 159 7.55 -11.87 22.40
CA ILE A 159 7.88 -13.20 21.91
C ILE A 159 9.14 -13.68 22.66
N GLY A 160 8.99 -14.65 23.56
CA GLY A 160 10.05 -15.04 24.46
C GLY A 160 10.40 -13.93 25.45
N GLU A 161 11.67 -13.51 25.44
CA GLU A 161 12.17 -12.40 26.28
C GLU A 161 12.16 -11.05 25.55
N ASP A 162 11.99 -11.06 24.24
CA ASP A 162 12.08 -9.88 23.39
C ASP A 162 10.70 -9.28 23.04
N GLU A 163 10.70 -7.98 22.77
CA GLU A 163 9.54 -7.22 22.29
C GLU A 163 9.71 -6.88 20.82
N TYR A 164 8.64 -7.06 20.04
CA TYR A 164 8.58 -6.74 18.62
C TYR A 164 7.49 -5.72 18.36
N LEU A 165 7.67 -4.87 17.35
CA LEU A 165 6.64 -3.92 16.93
C LEU A 165 5.69 -4.59 15.94
N GLN A 166 4.42 -4.71 16.33
CA GLN A 166 3.35 -5.18 15.47
C GLN A 166 2.41 -4.02 15.16
N PHE A 167 2.16 -3.77 13.88
CA PHE A 167 1.24 -2.72 13.45
C PHE A 167 -0.17 -3.25 13.29
N ASP A 168 -1.12 -2.47 13.78
CA ASP A 168 -2.54 -2.60 13.45
C ASP A 168 -2.78 -2.19 11.99
N PRO A 169 -3.93 -2.53 11.38
CA PRO A 169 -4.26 -2.10 10.03
C PRO A 169 -4.11 -0.58 9.86
N PHE A 170 -3.31 -0.16 8.89
CA PHE A 170 -3.06 1.26 8.62
C PHE A 170 -4.34 1.98 8.25
N LYS A 171 -4.41 3.27 8.56
CA LYS A 171 -5.45 4.15 8.05
C LYS A 171 -4.86 4.97 6.92
N VAL A 172 -5.35 4.73 5.72
CA VAL A 172 -4.93 5.44 4.50
C VAL A 172 -6.08 6.32 4.05
N LYS A 173 -5.77 7.59 3.73
CA LYS A 173 -6.70 8.54 3.14
C LYS A 173 -6.08 9.17 1.91
N LEU A 174 -6.80 9.06 0.80
CA LEU A 174 -6.35 9.48 -0.51
C LEU A 174 -7.05 10.75 -0.95
N ARG A 175 -6.30 11.63 -1.59
CA ARG A 175 -6.83 12.76 -2.33
C ARG A 175 -6.12 12.84 -3.67
N VAL A 176 -6.90 12.70 -4.73
CA VAL A 176 -6.40 12.76 -6.11
C VAL A 176 -6.62 14.18 -6.63
N GLY A 177 -5.59 14.79 -7.18
CA GLY A 177 -5.66 16.10 -7.85
C GLY A 177 -6.28 15.93 -9.23
N GLN A 178 -5.50 15.54 -10.21
CA GLN A 178 -5.96 15.34 -11.58
C GLN A 178 -5.92 13.86 -11.94
N SER A 179 -6.85 13.42 -12.77
CA SER A 179 -6.87 12.04 -13.25
C SER A 179 -7.27 11.97 -14.72
N SER A 180 -6.70 10.99 -15.40
CA SER A 180 -7.12 10.58 -16.73
C SER A 180 -7.25 9.06 -16.74
N ILE A 181 -8.40 8.54 -17.15
CA ILE A 181 -8.72 7.12 -17.12
C ILE A 181 -9.22 6.71 -18.51
N TYR A 182 -8.73 5.61 -19.02
CA TYR A 182 -9.15 5.05 -20.30
C TYR A 182 -9.47 3.57 -20.18
N LEU A 183 -10.63 3.19 -20.65
CA LEU A 183 -11.16 1.84 -20.66
C LEU A 183 -11.35 1.38 -22.11
N THR A 184 -10.74 0.26 -22.47
CA THR A 184 -10.95 -0.36 -23.79
C THR A 184 -12.18 -1.26 -23.76
N ASN A 185 -12.77 -1.50 -24.91
CA ASN A 185 -13.86 -2.48 -25.09
C ASN A 185 -15.08 -2.27 -24.16
N LEU A 186 -15.41 -1.01 -23.87
CA LEU A 186 -16.69 -0.66 -23.27
C LEU A 186 -17.82 -0.99 -24.24
N PHE A 187 -18.95 -1.49 -23.72
CA PHE A 187 -20.12 -1.90 -24.53
C PHE A 187 -19.74 -2.84 -25.70
N ASP A 188 -18.89 -3.84 -25.40
CA ASP A 188 -18.37 -4.80 -26.36
C ASP A 188 -17.68 -4.18 -27.59
N GLY A 189 -17.08 -2.99 -27.38
CA GLY A 189 -16.32 -2.26 -28.41
C GLY A 189 -17.15 -1.36 -29.29
N ASP A 190 -18.35 -0.99 -28.87
CA ASP A 190 -19.18 -0.04 -29.63
C ASP A 190 -18.38 1.25 -29.92
N PRO A 191 -18.28 1.64 -31.22
CA PRO A 191 -17.41 2.73 -31.65
C PRO A 191 -17.91 4.13 -31.27
N VAL A 192 -19.16 4.25 -30.84
CA VAL A 192 -19.78 5.52 -30.42
C VAL A 192 -19.87 5.58 -28.90
N LEU A 193 -20.44 4.54 -28.28
CA LEU A 193 -20.66 4.51 -26.82
C LEU A 193 -19.35 4.43 -26.02
N GLY A 194 -18.38 3.65 -26.49
CA GLY A 194 -17.08 3.50 -25.84
C GLY A 194 -16.34 4.83 -25.66
N PRO A 195 -16.03 5.57 -26.74
CA PRO A 195 -15.37 6.88 -26.65
C PRO A 195 -16.19 7.93 -25.89
N ALA A 196 -17.50 7.96 -26.10
CA ALA A 196 -18.39 8.90 -25.37
C ALA A 196 -18.35 8.66 -23.86
N THR A 197 -18.37 7.39 -23.43
CA THR A 197 -18.32 7.01 -22.02
C THR A 197 -16.96 7.35 -21.40
N ASN A 198 -15.85 7.07 -22.08
CA ASN A 198 -14.52 7.48 -21.62
C ASN A 198 -14.43 9.00 -21.41
N ARG A 199 -15.06 9.80 -22.26
CA ARG A 199 -15.14 11.24 -22.10
C ARG A 199 -15.92 11.62 -20.83
N VAL A 200 -17.10 11.04 -20.64
CA VAL A 200 -17.95 11.30 -19.44
C VAL A 200 -17.22 10.90 -18.16
N ILE A 201 -16.50 9.78 -18.15
CA ILE A 201 -15.70 9.35 -16.99
C ILE A 201 -14.64 10.41 -16.66
N ASN A 202 -13.92 10.93 -17.65
CA ASN A 202 -12.86 11.91 -17.43
C ASN A 202 -13.42 13.29 -17.03
N GLU A 203 -14.51 13.73 -17.62
CA GLU A 203 -15.20 14.99 -17.25
C GLU A 203 -15.74 14.94 -15.80
N ASN A 204 -16.11 13.74 -15.31
CA ASN A 204 -16.64 13.53 -13.95
C ASN A 204 -15.71 12.73 -13.07
N SER A 205 -14.40 12.75 -13.35
CA SER A 205 -13.42 11.88 -12.73
C SER A 205 -13.38 11.94 -11.21
N GLN A 206 -13.61 13.13 -10.62
CA GLN A 206 -13.67 13.29 -9.16
C GLN A 206 -14.80 12.48 -8.51
N VAL A 207 -15.98 12.43 -9.14
CA VAL A 207 -17.11 11.61 -8.65
C VAL A 207 -16.76 10.12 -8.71
N PHE A 208 -16.18 9.66 -9.81
CA PHE A 208 -15.75 8.26 -9.94
C PHE A 208 -14.68 7.91 -8.91
N LEU A 209 -13.71 8.80 -8.70
CA LEU A 209 -12.65 8.58 -7.73
C LEU A 209 -13.18 8.55 -6.28
N GLN A 210 -14.14 9.39 -5.92
CA GLN A 210 -14.77 9.35 -4.60
C GLN A 210 -15.44 8.00 -4.33
N GLU A 211 -16.05 7.38 -5.34
CA GLU A 211 -16.69 6.07 -5.21
C GLU A 211 -15.67 4.92 -5.02
N ILE A 212 -14.51 4.99 -5.68
CA ILE A 212 -13.51 3.92 -5.62
C ILE A 212 -12.47 4.13 -4.51
N SER A 213 -12.27 5.36 -4.03
CA SER A 213 -11.25 5.68 -3.03
C SER A 213 -11.33 4.80 -1.77
N PRO A 214 -12.49 4.51 -1.16
CA PRO A 214 -12.53 3.67 0.04
C PRO A 214 -11.97 2.27 -0.19
N VAL A 215 -12.15 1.70 -1.38
CA VAL A 215 -11.64 0.37 -1.72
C VAL A 215 -10.13 0.41 -1.96
N LEU A 216 -9.66 1.45 -2.66
CA LEU A 216 -8.22 1.68 -2.86
C LEU A 216 -7.52 1.93 -1.52
N GLU A 217 -8.07 2.78 -0.67
CA GLU A 217 -7.57 3.08 0.67
C GLU A 217 -7.39 1.80 1.49
N LYS A 218 -8.43 0.93 1.47
CA LYS A 218 -8.35 -0.36 2.15
C LYS A 218 -7.28 -1.27 1.56
N SER A 219 -7.24 -1.43 0.25
CA SER A 219 -6.26 -2.30 -0.41
C SER A 219 -4.81 -1.86 -0.16
N LEU A 220 -4.56 -0.54 -0.16
CA LEU A 220 -3.24 0.02 0.17
C LEU A 220 -2.93 -0.14 1.65
N ALA A 221 -3.90 0.08 2.54
CA ALA A 221 -3.75 -0.14 3.97
C ALA A 221 -3.35 -1.58 4.28
N ASP A 222 -4.07 -2.55 3.73
CA ASP A 222 -3.79 -3.98 3.92
C ASP A 222 -2.39 -4.34 3.42
N LEU A 223 -2.03 -3.92 2.20
CA LEU A 223 -0.73 -4.19 1.58
C LEU A 223 0.42 -3.60 2.41
N PHE A 224 0.36 -2.32 2.75
CA PHE A 224 1.46 -1.66 3.46
C PHE A 224 1.54 -2.09 4.92
N THR A 225 0.44 -2.45 5.57
CA THR A 225 0.45 -3.05 6.91
C THR A 225 1.18 -4.39 6.87
N GLU A 226 0.87 -5.25 5.89
CA GLU A 226 1.55 -6.54 5.73
C GLU A 226 3.05 -6.35 5.49
N MET A 227 3.45 -5.42 4.61
CA MET A 227 4.86 -5.14 4.34
C MET A 227 5.59 -4.62 5.58
N ALA A 228 4.98 -3.70 6.33
CA ALA A 228 5.57 -3.17 7.56
C ALA A 228 5.74 -4.26 8.61
N ASN A 229 4.75 -5.12 8.82
CA ASN A 229 4.81 -6.21 9.77
C ASN A 229 5.83 -7.28 9.38
N LYS A 230 6.02 -7.56 8.08
CA LYS A 230 7.10 -8.43 7.60
C LYS A 230 8.49 -7.88 7.97
N ILE A 231 8.67 -6.58 7.92
CA ILE A 231 9.93 -5.93 8.32
C ILE A 231 10.09 -5.96 9.83
N THR A 232 9.12 -5.44 10.57
CA THR A 232 9.24 -5.27 12.03
C THR A 232 9.26 -6.59 12.80
N SER A 233 8.70 -7.68 12.24
CA SER A 233 8.79 -9.01 12.82
C SER A 233 10.21 -9.63 12.79
N LYS A 234 11.14 -9.03 12.06
CA LYS A 234 12.52 -9.54 11.95
C LYS A 234 13.47 -8.93 12.99
N PHE A 235 13.09 -7.80 13.58
CA PHE A 235 13.94 -7.02 14.46
C PHE A 235 13.20 -6.71 15.75
N THR A 236 13.91 -6.80 16.88
CA THR A 236 13.34 -6.42 18.17
C THR A 236 13.05 -4.92 18.23
N TYR A 237 12.14 -4.53 19.09
CA TYR A 237 11.80 -3.10 19.28
C TYR A 237 13.06 -2.28 19.67
N LYS A 238 13.95 -2.87 20.47
CA LYS A 238 15.19 -2.23 20.90
C LYS A 238 16.20 -2.05 19.76
N GLU A 239 16.22 -2.97 18.79
CA GLU A 239 17.06 -2.82 17.61
C GLU A 239 16.53 -1.73 16.67
N LEU A 240 15.20 -1.62 16.51
CA LEU A 240 14.58 -0.61 15.67
C LEU A 240 14.69 0.80 16.24
N PHE A 241 14.62 0.92 17.57
CA PHE A 241 14.65 2.20 18.32
C PHE A 241 15.58 2.09 19.52
N PRO A 242 16.91 2.05 19.29
CA PRO A 242 17.91 1.94 20.35
C PRO A 242 17.97 3.18 21.26
#